data_05822e61e410079d2438c6d5e3942015
#
_entry.id   05822e61e410079d2438c6d5e3942015
#
_cell.length_a   1.000
_cell.length_b   1.000
_cell.length_c   1.000
_cell.angle_alpha   90.00
_cell.angle_beta   90.00
_cell.angle_gamma   90.00
#
_symmetry.space_group_name_H-M   'P 1'
#
loop_
_entity.id
_entity.type
_entity.pdbx_description
1 polymer ?
#
loop_
_entity_poly.entity_id
_entity_poly.type
_entity_poly.pdbx_seq_one_letter_code
_entity_poly.pdbx_strand_id
1 'polypeptide(L)'
;MARAAVNLFRRWEITDAEAAVLLGGLSPRTYARWKGGAVGRLDIDVKTRLSVLLGVHKALRILFTENARAYAWVKKPNADFGGASALDIMLRGYLTDLFRIRHYLDAARG
;
A
#
# COMPACT_ATOMS: atom_id res chain seq x y z
N MET A 1 3.80 -9.46 9.01
CA MET A 1 3.25 -8.69 7.85
C MET A 1 2.46 -7.46 8.30
N ALA A 2 1.54 -7.59 9.22
CA ALA A 2 0.72 -6.44 9.62
C ALA A 2 1.54 -5.29 10.19
N ARG A 3 2.53 -5.58 11.03
CA ARG A 3 3.41 -4.55 11.59
C ARG A 3 4.22 -3.83 10.51
N ALA A 4 4.73 -4.57 9.54
CA ALA A 4 5.45 -3.98 8.42
C ALA A 4 4.55 -3.05 7.61
N ALA A 5 3.29 -3.43 7.40
CA ALA A 5 2.32 -2.60 6.69
C ALA A 5 1.98 -1.32 7.48
N VAL A 6 1.80 -1.42 8.79
CA VAL A 6 1.56 -0.24 9.64
C VAL A 6 2.72 0.75 9.51
N ASN A 7 3.95 0.24 9.55
CA ASN A 7 5.15 1.07 9.40
C ASN A 7 5.19 1.71 8.00
N LEU A 8 4.87 0.94 6.96
CA LEU A 8 4.83 1.43 5.58
C LEU A 8 3.79 2.55 5.43
N PHE A 9 2.58 2.35 5.94
CA PHE A 9 1.51 3.34 5.83
C PHE A 9 1.85 4.63 6.57
N ARG A 10 2.57 4.53 7.67
CA ARG A 10 3.09 5.71 8.38
C ARG A 10 4.07 6.47 7.49
N ARG A 11 4.95 5.77 6.77
CA ARG A 11 5.89 6.39 5.84
C ARG A 11 5.19 6.99 4.63
N TRP A 12 4.08 6.39 4.19
CA TRP A 12 3.26 6.95 3.11
C TRP A 12 2.41 8.13 3.59
N GLU A 13 2.37 8.38 4.89
CA GLU A 13 1.59 9.48 5.48
C GLU A 13 0.12 9.42 5.07
N ILE A 14 -0.48 8.23 5.14
CA ILE A 14 -1.90 8.02 4.87
C ILE A 14 -2.68 7.95 6.18
N THR A 15 -3.97 8.27 6.08
CA THR A 15 -4.87 8.24 7.24
C THR A 15 -5.25 6.80 7.60
N ASP A 16 -5.77 6.62 8.82
CA ASP A 16 -6.29 5.32 9.24
C ASP A 16 -7.45 4.85 8.34
N ALA A 17 -8.28 5.77 7.88
CA ALA A 17 -9.37 5.45 6.97
C ALA A 17 -8.83 4.97 5.61
N GLU A 18 -7.81 5.62 5.08
CA GLU A 18 -7.15 5.21 3.84
C GLU A 18 -6.49 3.85 3.98
N ALA A 19 -5.77 3.63 5.08
CA ALA A 19 -5.16 2.33 5.37
C ALA A 19 -6.21 1.22 5.42
N ALA A 20 -7.34 1.47 6.05
CA ALA A 20 -8.44 0.52 6.14
C ALA A 20 -9.00 0.16 4.76
N VAL A 21 -9.11 1.12 3.85
CA VAL A 21 -9.54 0.88 2.46
C VAL A 21 -8.55 -0.01 1.74
N LEU A 22 -7.26 0.27 1.84
CA LEU A 22 -6.21 -0.55 1.22
C LEU A 22 -6.24 -1.99 1.70
N LEU A 23 -6.66 -2.20 2.94
CA LEU A 23 -6.75 -3.53 3.56
C LEU A 23 -8.10 -4.23 3.33
N GLY A 24 -8.91 -3.70 2.41
CA GLY A 24 -10.14 -4.35 1.98
C GLY A 24 -11.37 -3.95 2.78
N GLY A 25 -11.34 -2.81 3.44
CA GLY A 25 -12.45 -2.28 4.19
C GLY A 25 -12.46 -2.71 5.66
N LEU A 26 -11.28 -2.90 6.26
CA LEU A 26 -11.18 -3.01 7.71
C LEU A 26 -11.78 -1.75 8.34
N SER A 27 -12.41 -1.91 9.52
CA SER A 27 -12.84 -0.72 10.24
C SER A 27 -11.60 0.07 10.68
N PRO A 28 -11.67 1.42 10.72
CA PRO A 28 -10.58 2.23 11.27
C PRO A 28 -10.23 1.84 12.70
N ARG A 29 -11.21 1.38 13.47
CA ARG A 29 -11.02 0.88 14.84
C ARG A 29 -10.13 -0.36 14.86
N THR A 30 -10.33 -1.30 13.97
CA THR A 30 -9.49 -2.49 13.85
C THR A 30 -8.07 -2.09 13.47
N TYR A 31 -7.92 -1.18 12.51
CA TYR A 31 -6.60 -0.70 12.11
C TYR A 31 -5.90 0.03 13.26
N ALA A 32 -6.62 0.83 14.04
CA ALA A 32 -6.05 1.50 15.22
C ALA A 32 -5.49 0.50 16.23
N ARG A 33 -6.16 -0.65 16.41
CA ARG A 33 -5.63 -1.73 17.25
C ARG A 33 -4.34 -2.31 16.69
N TRP A 34 -4.25 -2.46 15.37
CA TRP A 34 -3.01 -2.91 14.72
C TRP A 34 -1.84 -1.98 15.03
N LYS A 35 -2.08 -0.67 15.00
CA LYS A 35 -1.05 0.32 15.35
C LYS A 35 -0.58 0.16 16.79
N GLY A 36 -1.44 -0.27 17.68
CA GLY A 36 -1.11 -0.58 19.06
C GLY A 36 -0.50 -1.96 19.28
N GLY A 37 -0.32 -2.74 18.21
CA GLY A 37 0.29 -4.07 18.28
C GLY A 37 -0.70 -5.22 18.44
N ALA A 38 -2.01 -4.93 18.53
CA ALA A 38 -3.04 -5.96 18.70
C ALA A 38 -3.59 -6.39 17.32
N VAL A 39 -2.92 -7.35 16.71
CA VAL A 39 -3.32 -7.92 15.43
C VAL A 39 -3.99 -9.26 15.68
N GLY A 40 -5.29 -9.35 15.38
CA GLY A 40 -6.02 -10.60 15.50
C GLY A 40 -5.81 -11.51 14.30
N ARG A 41 -6.75 -12.44 14.12
CA ARG A 41 -6.72 -13.36 12.99
C ARG A 41 -6.95 -12.61 11.68
N LEU A 42 -6.14 -12.91 10.67
CA LEU A 42 -6.23 -12.32 9.34
C LEU A 42 -6.90 -13.30 8.39
N ASP A 43 -7.88 -12.83 7.62
CA ASP A 43 -8.45 -13.64 6.56
C ASP A 43 -7.55 -13.60 5.30
N ILE A 44 -7.91 -14.43 4.32
CA ILE A 44 -7.11 -14.57 3.10
C ILE A 44 -7.04 -13.26 2.31
N ASP A 45 -8.15 -12.52 2.22
CA ASP A 45 -8.15 -11.27 1.47
C ASP A 45 -7.18 -10.25 2.08
N VAL A 46 -7.22 -10.07 3.40
CA VAL A 46 -6.30 -9.17 4.10
C VAL A 46 -4.86 -9.61 3.91
N LYS A 47 -4.58 -10.89 4.05
CA LYS A 47 -3.22 -11.42 3.83
C LYS A 47 -2.72 -11.14 2.41
N THR A 48 -3.57 -11.34 1.42
CA THR A 48 -3.22 -11.09 0.02
C THR A 48 -2.91 -9.62 -0.20
N ARG A 49 -3.75 -8.73 0.33
CA ARG A 49 -3.54 -7.27 0.23
C ARG A 49 -2.25 -6.84 0.91
N LEU A 50 -1.97 -7.35 2.10
CA LEU A 50 -0.71 -7.09 2.79
C LEU A 50 0.49 -7.50 1.94
N SER A 51 0.44 -8.69 1.37
CA SER A 51 1.53 -9.20 0.52
C SER A 51 1.76 -8.30 -0.70
N VAL A 52 0.69 -7.91 -1.40
CA VAL A 52 0.79 -7.05 -2.58
C VAL A 52 1.34 -5.68 -2.22
N LEU A 53 0.82 -5.07 -1.16
CA LEU A 53 1.26 -3.74 -0.71
C LEU A 53 2.73 -3.73 -0.28
N LEU A 54 3.17 -4.74 0.46
CA LEU A 54 4.57 -4.86 0.82
C LEU A 54 5.44 -5.12 -0.43
N GLY A 55 4.91 -5.83 -1.42
CA GLY A 55 5.58 -6.03 -2.70
C GLY A 55 5.71 -4.74 -3.51
N VAL A 56 4.71 -3.85 -3.46
CA VAL A 56 4.81 -2.51 -4.05
C VAL A 56 5.97 -1.76 -3.42
N HIS A 57 6.06 -1.75 -2.09
CA HIS A 57 7.14 -1.10 -1.38
C HIS A 57 8.50 -1.69 -1.75
N LYS A 58 8.60 -3.03 -1.79
CA LYS A 58 9.85 -3.70 -2.16
C LYS A 58 10.30 -3.30 -3.56
N ALA A 59 9.39 -3.24 -4.53
CA ALA A 59 9.71 -2.81 -5.89
C ALA A 59 10.22 -1.36 -5.91
N LEU A 60 9.60 -0.48 -5.14
CA LEU A 60 10.02 0.92 -5.05
C LEU A 60 11.41 1.06 -4.45
N ARG A 61 11.75 0.23 -3.45
CA ARG A 61 13.08 0.24 -2.84
C ARG A 61 14.15 -0.25 -3.81
N ILE A 62 13.80 -1.06 -4.78
CA ILE A 62 14.72 -1.50 -5.84
C ILE A 62 14.88 -0.40 -6.89
N LEU A 63 13.78 0.28 -7.25
CA LEU A 63 13.79 1.32 -8.30
C LEU A 63 14.46 2.62 -7.84
N PHE A 64 14.30 2.98 -6.56
CA PHE A 64 14.81 4.23 -6.01
C PHE A 64 15.89 3.98 -4.97
N THR A 65 17.06 4.60 -5.14
CA THR A 65 18.14 4.52 -4.16
C THR A 65 17.84 5.34 -2.90
N GLU A 66 17.12 6.45 -3.06
CA GLU A 66 16.75 7.31 -1.94
C GLU A 66 15.41 6.87 -1.35
N ASN A 67 15.39 6.59 -0.04
CA ASN A 67 14.17 6.16 0.66
C ASN A 67 13.04 7.16 0.55
N ALA A 68 13.33 8.45 0.68
CA ALA A 68 12.33 9.51 0.60
C ALA A 68 11.59 9.50 -0.74
N ARG A 69 12.32 9.27 -1.84
CA ARG A 69 11.72 9.20 -3.17
C ARG A 69 10.87 7.94 -3.34
N ALA A 70 11.32 6.83 -2.79
CA ALA A 70 10.55 5.59 -2.81
C ALA A 70 9.21 5.75 -2.10
N TYR A 71 9.21 6.37 -0.93
CA TYR A 71 7.96 6.60 -0.17
C TYR A 71 7.06 7.65 -0.84
N ALA A 72 7.63 8.70 -1.42
CA ALA A 72 6.85 9.77 -2.03
C ALA A 72 6.18 9.36 -3.34
N TRP A 73 6.68 8.34 -4.02
CA TRP A 73 6.20 7.94 -5.33
C TRP A 73 4.70 7.62 -5.36
N VAL A 74 4.17 7.00 -4.31
CA VAL A 74 2.77 6.55 -4.30
C VAL A 74 1.77 7.70 -4.35
N LYS A 75 2.16 8.89 -3.89
CA LYS A 75 1.31 10.09 -3.91
C LYS A 75 1.57 11.01 -5.11
N LYS A 76 2.60 10.71 -5.89
CA LYS A 76 2.99 11.57 -6.99
C LYS A 76 2.08 11.34 -8.20
N PRO A 77 1.50 12.39 -8.81
CA PRO A 77 0.75 12.24 -10.06
C PRO A 77 1.60 11.58 -11.13
N ASN A 78 0.97 10.69 -11.90
CA ASN A 78 1.67 9.89 -12.90
C ASN A 78 0.89 9.91 -14.21
N ALA A 79 1.56 10.31 -15.30
CA ALA A 79 0.94 10.37 -16.61
C ALA A 79 0.44 8.99 -17.09
N ASP A 80 1.12 7.91 -16.71
CA ASP A 80 0.72 6.55 -17.05
C ASP A 80 -0.59 6.13 -16.40
N PHE A 81 -1.03 6.86 -15.37
CA PHE A 81 -2.30 6.65 -14.68
C PHE A 81 -3.30 7.76 -14.96
N GLY A 82 -3.14 8.45 -16.10
CA GLY A 82 -4.03 9.55 -16.46
C GLY A 82 -3.92 10.77 -15.57
N GLY A 83 -2.79 10.97 -14.91
CA GLY A 83 -2.55 12.06 -13.98
C GLY A 83 -2.92 11.76 -12.53
N ALA A 84 -3.51 10.59 -12.26
CA ALA A 84 -3.75 10.14 -10.89
C ALA A 84 -2.46 9.60 -10.28
N SER A 85 -2.40 9.54 -8.96
CA SER A 85 -1.31 8.86 -8.27
C SER A 85 -1.61 7.36 -8.14
N ALA A 86 -0.57 6.57 -7.87
CA ALA A 86 -0.76 5.16 -7.55
C ALA A 86 -1.68 4.99 -6.33
N LEU A 87 -1.53 5.84 -5.32
CA LEU A 87 -2.38 5.80 -4.14
C LEU A 87 -3.85 6.04 -4.49
N ASP A 88 -4.14 7.01 -5.36
CA ASP A 88 -5.52 7.28 -5.81
C ASP A 88 -6.15 6.03 -6.42
N ILE A 89 -5.39 5.30 -7.24
CA ILE A 89 -5.86 4.06 -7.85
C ILE A 89 -6.10 2.99 -6.78
N MET A 90 -5.15 2.80 -5.88
CA MET A 90 -5.27 1.78 -4.83
C MET A 90 -6.42 2.08 -3.86
N LEU A 91 -6.71 3.37 -3.62
CA LEU A 91 -7.81 3.78 -2.75
C LEU A 91 -9.20 3.53 -3.34
N ARG A 92 -9.30 3.09 -4.58
CA ARG A 92 -10.57 2.58 -5.12
C ARG A 92 -11.04 1.33 -4.38
N GLY A 93 -10.13 0.65 -3.69
CA GLY A 93 -10.45 -0.43 -2.76
C GLY A 93 -10.48 -1.82 -3.36
N TYR A 94 -10.31 -1.96 -4.67
CA TYR A 94 -10.31 -3.27 -5.31
C TYR A 94 -8.93 -3.92 -5.26
N LEU A 95 -8.89 -5.21 -4.97
CA LEU A 95 -7.64 -5.99 -4.97
C LEU A 95 -6.94 -5.91 -6.33
N THR A 96 -7.70 -5.90 -7.41
CA THR A 96 -7.15 -5.80 -8.77
C THR A 96 -6.39 -4.50 -8.99
N ASP A 97 -6.79 -3.41 -8.35
CA ASP A 97 -6.07 -2.14 -8.44
C ASP A 97 -4.71 -2.19 -7.72
N LEU A 98 -4.65 -2.91 -6.60
CA LEU A 98 -3.38 -3.15 -5.92
C LEU A 98 -2.43 -3.95 -6.80
N PHE A 99 -2.91 -5.01 -7.44
CA PHE A 99 -2.12 -5.80 -8.40
C PHE A 99 -1.69 -4.98 -9.60
N ARG A 100 -2.53 -4.08 -10.09
CA ARG A 100 -2.19 -3.18 -11.20
C ARG A 100 -0.93 -2.37 -10.88
N ILE A 101 -0.87 -1.78 -9.69
CA ILE A 101 0.30 -1.00 -9.27
C ILE A 101 1.51 -1.91 -9.10
N ARG A 102 1.35 -3.07 -8.49
CA ARG A 102 2.41 -4.04 -8.32
C ARG A 102 3.00 -4.46 -9.67
N HIS A 103 2.15 -4.81 -10.63
CA HIS A 103 2.59 -5.22 -11.97
C HIS A 103 3.26 -4.08 -12.73
N TYR A 104 2.75 -2.86 -12.60
CA TYR A 104 3.37 -1.69 -13.19
C TYR A 104 4.83 -1.52 -12.73
N LEU A 105 5.06 -1.65 -11.43
CA LEU A 105 6.40 -1.52 -10.85
C LEU A 105 7.29 -2.70 -11.20
N ASP A 106 6.75 -3.90 -11.25
CA ASP A 106 7.52 -5.09 -11.64
C ASP A 106 7.99 -4.97 -13.10
N ALA A 107 7.15 -4.44 -13.99
CA ALA A 107 7.52 -4.18 -15.38
C ALA A 107 8.60 -3.09 -15.47
N ALA A 108 8.56 -2.07 -14.63
CA ALA A 108 9.56 -1.01 -14.60
C ALA A 108 10.92 -1.52 -14.10
N ARG A 109 10.93 -2.55 -13.28
CA ARG A 109 12.18 -3.19 -12.82
C ARG A 109 12.86 -4.00 -13.93
N GLY A 110 12.11 -4.38 -14.92
CA GLY A 110 12.58 -5.26 -15.98
C GLY A 110 12.39 -6.71 -15.58
#